data_1456a47b086c304d30f4e3fa0c94be37
#
_entry.id   1456a47b086c304d30f4e3fa0c94be37
#
_cell.length_a   1.000
_cell.length_b   1.000
_cell.length_c   1.000
_cell.angle_alpha   90.00
_cell.angle_beta   90.00
_cell.angle_gamma   90.00
#
_symmetry.space_group_name_H-M   'P 1'
#
loop_
_entity.id
_entity.type
_entity.pdbx_description
1 polymer ?
#
loop_
_entity_poly.entity_id
_entity_poly.type
_entity_poly.pdbx_seq_one_letter_code
_entity_poly.pdbx_strand_id
1 'polypeptide(L)'
;MHAMLRIWSLLGLALLATPAAAAEAWPDKPIRVILSVPAGATPDVTARLVFPGLSQQLGQQLVADNRAGGGGVIGAEIAAKSAPDGYTLFISSPGALTILPHLRKDPLPYDTLRDFAPISLISIGPFVLMVHPGVPAKNIRELIALAKAQPGKLNYGSAGNGVANHLAGELFKQMTGTNIVHVPYKGAPQAVTDVVGGHMQMMFNSISPIVGHIKAGRVRVLGIASLQRSPQLPDVPTIAESGVPGFEAVNWFGMFAPAKTPKTIINRVNAAVVKTVKAPDMQAQFIGLGADPVGSSVEEFTAFVRRDMEKYAKIVKLSGAKID
;
A
#
# COMPACT_ATOMS: atom_id res chain seq x y z
N MET A 1 42.30 -54.97 -65.47
CA MET A 1 40.85 -55.21 -65.28
C MET A 1 40.60 -55.17 -63.78
N HIS A 2 39.70 -54.33 -63.32
CA HIS A 2 39.23 -54.15 -61.88
C HIS A 2 40.09 -53.27 -61.00
N ALA A 3 39.95 -51.98 -61.22
CA ALA A 3 40.20 -50.95 -60.15
C ALA A 3 39.17 -49.81 -60.35
N MET A 4 37.97 -50.01 -59.86
CA MET A 4 36.95 -48.98 -59.72
C MET A 4 36.06 -49.34 -58.50
N LEU A 5 35.64 -48.38 -57.79
CA LEU A 5 34.74 -48.37 -56.59
C LEU A 5 35.40 -48.47 -55.23
N ARG A 6 35.77 -47.31 -54.68
CA ARG A 6 35.64 -46.94 -53.23
C ARG A 6 35.89 -45.47 -53.03
N ILE A 7 35.03 -44.64 -53.60
CA ILE A 7 34.90 -43.20 -53.18
C ILE A 7 33.39 -42.95 -53.10
N TRP A 8 32.81 -43.13 -51.93
CA TRP A 8 31.53 -42.57 -51.60
C TRP A 8 31.20 -43.03 -50.15
N SER A 9 31.51 -42.23 -49.12
CA SER A 9 30.91 -42.28 -47.80
C SER A 9 31.60 -41.27 -46.88
N LEU A 10 31.70 -40.01 -47.27
CA LEU A 10 32.02 -38.89 -46.38
C LEU A 10 31.11 -37.74 -46.71
N LEU A 11 29.80 -37.92 -46.66
CA LEU A 11 28.85 -36.86 -46.74
C LEU A 11 28.02 -36.82 -45.47
N GLY A 12 28.23 -35.77 -44.70
CA GLY A 12 27.16 -35.05 -44.05
C GLY A 12 26.61 -35.58 -42.71
N LEU A 13 27.31 -35.37 -41.68
CA LEU A 13 26.63 -35.09 -40.39
C LEU A 13 26.98 -33.66 -40.00
N ALA A 14 26.47 -32.69 -40.79
CA ALA A 14 26.35 -31.31 -40.34
C ALA A 14 25.28 -31.30 -39.23
N LEU A 15 25.69 -31.43 -37.97
CA LEU A 15 24.85 -31.10 -36.85
C LEU A 15 24.39 -29.67 -37.05
N LEU A 16 23.12 -29.51 -37.38
CA LEU A 16 22.37 -28.24 -37.21
C LEU A 16 22.37 -27.93 -35.72
N ALA A 17 23.42 -27.26 -35.22
CA ALA A 17 23.40 -26.53 -33.99
C ALA A 17 22.40 -25.42 -34.17
N THR A 18 21.12 -25.67 -33.88
CA THR A 18 20.15 -24.60 -33.64
C THR A 18 20.76 -23.70 -32.58
N PRO A 19 20.98 -22.40 -32.87
CA PRO A 19 21.38 -21.50 -31.78
C PRO A 19 20.26 -21.59 -30.75
N ALA A 20 20.57 -22.12 -29.56
CA ALA A 20 19.73 -21.92 -28.42
C ALA A 20 19.58 -20.41 -28.33
N ALA A 21 18.37 -19.90 -28.66
CA ALA A 21 18.05 -18.51 -28.47
C ALA A 21 18.35 -18.25 -26.98
N ALA A 22 19.44 -17.55 -26.71
CA ALA A 22 19.76 -17.09 -25.37
C ALA A 22 18.51 -16.32 -24.95
N ALA A 23 17.78 -16.88 -23.99
CA ALA A 23 16.62 -16.20 -23.42
C ALA A 23 17.10 -14.81 -23.05
N GLU A 24 16.58 -13.80 -23.76
CA GLU A 24 16.99 -12.41 -23.53
C GLU A 24 16.96 -12.17 -22.03
N ALA A 25 18.09 -11.75 -21.47
CA ALA A 25 18.24 -11.66 -20.03
C ALA A 25 17.37 -10.52 -19.51
N TRP A 26 16.14 -10.85 -19.08
CA TRP A 26 15.26 -9.87 -18.46
C TRP A 26 15.93 -9.28 -17.20
N PRO A 27 15.84 -7.93 -16.98
CA PRO A 27 15.36 -6.90 -17.88
C PRO A 27 16.49 -6.38 -18.79
N ASP A 28 16.17 -6.11 -20.06
CA ASP A 28 17.06 -5.51 -21.06
C ASP A 28 16.70 -4.04 -21.37
N LYS A 29 15.57 -3.55 -20.88
CA LYS A 29 15.04 -2.19 -21.06
C LYS A 29 14.39 -1.67 -19.78
N PRO A 30 14.12 -0.34 -19.68
CA PRO A 30 13.49 0.26 -18.52
C PRO A 30 12.15 -0.38 -18.14
N ILE A 31 11.88 -0.48 -16.84
CA ILE A 31 10.67 -1.06 -16.27
C ILE A 31 9.71 0.08 -15.91
N ARG A 32 8.53 0.07 -16.49
CA ARG A 32 7.44 0.98 -16.14
C ARG A 32 6.81 0.59 -14.82
N VAL A 33 6.64 1.54 -13.91
CA VAL A 33 5.93 1.31 -12.64
C VAL A 33 4.71 2.21 -12.58
N ILE A 34 3.53 1.61 -12.69
CA ILE A 34 2.25 2.32 -12.57
C ILE A 34 2.02 2.65 -11.09
N LEU A 35 1.66 3.90 -10.82
CA LEU A 35 1.30 4.42 -9.52
C LEU A 35 -0.14 4.95 -9.58
N SER A 36 -1.04 4.34 -8.80
CA SER A 36 -2.48 4.70 -8.82
C SER A 36 -2.82 6.01 -8.11
N VAL A 37 -1.85 6.91 -7.97
CA VAL A 37 -1.94 8.17 -7.22
C VAL A 37 -1.30 9.32 -8.00
N PRO A 38 -1.64 10.57 -7.67
CA PRO A 38 -0.94 11.74 -8.20
C PRO A 38 0.53 11.76 -7.76
N ALA A 39 1.37 12.44 -8.54
CA ALA A 39 2.75 12.72 -8.16
C ALA A 39 2.79 13.52 -6.83
N GLY A 40 3.75 13.20 -5.97
CA GLY A 40 3.90 13.81 -4.64
C GLY A 40 2.98 13.24 -3.54
N ALA A 41 2.05 12.34 -3.87
CA ALA A 41 1.31 11.60 -2.86
C ALA A 41 2.22 10.56 -2.17
N THR A 42 1.86 10.12 -0.95
CA THR A 42 2.70 9.20 -0.17
C THR A 42 3.13 7.94 -0.93
N PRO A 43 2.27 7.23 -1.70
CA PRO A 43 2.72 6.09 -2.50
C PRO A 43 3.74 6.45 -3.59
N ASP A 44 3.63 7.64 -4.19
CA ASP A 44 4.60 8.12 -5.19
C ASP A 44 5.95 8.45 -4.54
N VAL A 45 5.93 9.12 -3.40
CA VAL A 45 7.16 9.41 -2.62
C VAL A 45 7.85 8.11 -2.20
N THR A 46 7.09 7.15 -1.68
CA THR A 46 7.58 5.81 -1.30
C THR A 46 8.18 5.06 -2.48
N ALA A 47 7.52 5.09 -3.63
CA ALA A 47 8.02 4.44 -4.85
C ALA A 47 9.34 5.05 -5.31
N ARG A 48 9.41 6.39 -5.40
CA ARG A 48 10.61 7.11 -5.82
C ARG A 48 11.78 6.93 -4.85
N LEU A 49 11.50 6.72 -3.58
CA LEU A 49 12.51 6.42 -2.58
C LEU A 49 13.23 5.09 -2.87
N VAL A 50 12.50 4.05 -3.26
CA VAL A 50 13.08 2.72 -3.51
C VAL A 50 13.62 2.54 -4.94
N PHE A 51 13.22 3.36 -5.91
CA PHE A 51 13.59 3.19 -7.32
C PHE A 51 15.11 3.19 -7.58
N PRO A 52 15.93 4.07 -7.00
CA PRO A 52 17.39 4.03 -7.21
C PRO A 52 17.99 2.69 -6.79
N GLY A 53 17.63 2.19 -5.61
CA GLY A 53 18.11 0.90 -5.12
C GLY A 53 17.63 -0.26 -5.97
N LEU A 54 16.35 -0.25 -6.39
CA LEU A 54 15.81 -1.27 -7.30
C LEU A 54 16.49 -1.22 -8.67
N SER A 55 16.73 -0.04 -9.23
CA SER A 55 17.42 0.12 -10.51
C SER A 55 18.83 -0.45 -10.46
N GLN A 56 19.55 -0.23 -9.36
CA GLN A 56 20.86 -0.81 -9.13
C GLN A 56 20.82 -2.35 -9.07
N GLN A 57 19.82 -2.94 -8.37
CA GLN A 57 19.70 -4.37 -8.23
C GLN A 57 19.25 -5.09 -9.52
N LEU A 58 18.40 -4.43 -10.31
CA LEU A 58 17.84 -5.01 -11.54
C LEU A 58 18.69 -4.73 -12.78
N GLY A 59 19.56 -3.71 -12.72
CA GLY A 59 20.39 -3.28 -13.86
C GLY A 59 19.64 -2.43 -14.90
N GLN A 60 18.40 -2.03 -14.61
CA GLN A 60 17.57 -1.20 -15.48
C GLN A 60 16.80 -0.15 -14.69
N GLN A 61 16.50 0.98 -15.31
CA GLN A 61 15.77 2.06 -14.66
C GLN A 61 14.31 1.69 -14.40
N LEU A 62 13.78 2.09 -13.25
CA LEU A 62 12.35 2.09 -12.98
C LEU A 62 11.78 3.47 -13.28
N VAL A 63 10.73 3.52 -14.11
CA VAL A 63 10.10 4.76 -14.58
C VAL A 63 8.70 4.86 -13.99
N ALA A 64 8.47 5.89 -13.16
CA ALA A 64 7.16 6.16 -12.58
C ALA A 64 6.17 6.63 -13.65
N ASP A 65 4.98 6.03 -13.66
CA ASP A 65 3.84 6.43 -14.48
C ASP A 65 2.62 6.63 -13.57
N ASN A 66 2.37 7.87 -13.18
CA ASN A 66 1.26 8.22 -12.29
C ASN A 66 -0.07 8.21 -13.04
N ARG A 67 -0.96 7.27 -12.66
CA ARG A 67 -2.31 7.08 -13.23
C ARG A 67 -3.36 7.19 -12.13
N ALA A 68 -3.57 8.40 -11.68
CA ALA A 68 -4.55 8.71 -10.64
C ALA A 68 -5.98 8.70 -11.17
N GLY A 69 -6.94 8.53 -10.27
CA GLY A 69 -8.37 8.65 -10.54
C GLY A 69 -9.19 7.45 -10.06
N GLY A 70 -10.47 7.68 -9.77
CA GLY A 70 -11.40 6.66 -9.30
C GLY A 70 -10.97 5.94 -8.01
N GLY A 71 -10.26 6.62 -7.08
CA GLY A 71 -9.72 5.96 -5.89
C GLY A 71 -8.57 4.99 -6.20
N GLY A 72 -7.91 5.15 -7.36
CA GLY A 72 -6.83 4.28 -7.84
C GLY A 72 -7.27 3.23 -8.86
N VAL A 73 -8.56 3.16 -9.19
CA VAL A 73 -9.12 2.18 -10.14
C VAL A 73 -8.48 2.30 -11.52
N ILE A 74 -8.26 3.54 -12.02
CA ILE A 74 -7.67 3.76 -13.34
C ILE A 74 -6.27 3.12 -13.44
N GLY A 75 -5.40 3.38 -12.48
CA GLY A 75 -4.06 2.79 -12.46
C GLY A 75 -4.09 1.27 -12.31
N ALA A 76 -4.97 0.76 -11.45
CA ALA A 76 -5.13 -0.67 -11.23
C ALA A 76 -5.63 -1.39 -12.51
N GLU A 77 -6.61 -0.83 -13.22
CA GLU A 77 -7.11 -1.39 -14.47
C GLU A 77 -6.01 -1.46 -15.55
N ILE A 78 -5.25 -0.38 -15.72
CA ILE A 78 -4.14 -0.35 -16.68
C ILE A 78 -3.10 -1.42 -16.33
N ALA A 79 -2.76 -1.55 -15.04
CA ALA A 79 -1.80 -2.56 -14.58
C ALA A 79 -2.32 -3.98 -14.81
N ALA A 80 -3.57 -4.27 -14.45
CA ALA A 80 -4.19 -5.59 -14.63
C ALA A 80 -4.23 -6.05 -16.09
N LYS A 81 -4.42 -5.10 -17.01
CA LYS A 81 -4.49 -5.36 -18.48
C LYS A 81 -3.15 -5.28 -19.19
N SER A 82 -2.05 -4.98 -18.49
CA SER A 82 -0.72 -4.90 -19.08
C SER A 82 -0.17 -6.28 -19.41
N ALA A 83 0.79 -6.33 -20.35
CA ALA A 83 1.48 -7.56 -20.71
C ALA A 83 2.22 -8.15 -19.50
N PRO A 84 2.14 -9.47 -19.26
CA PRO A 84 2.76 -10.12 -18.11
C PRO A 84 4.24 -10.49 -18.40
N ASP A 85 4.99 -9.58 -19.00
CA ASP A 85 6.38 -9.73 -19.42
C ASP A 85 7.41 -9.19 -18.42
N GLY A 86 6.92 -8.60 -17.30
CA GLY A 86 7.74 -8.01 -16.25
C GLY A 86 8.16 -6.56 -16.51
N TYR A 87 7.83 -5.95 -17.66
CA TYR A 87 8.15 -4.56 -17.95
C TYR A 87 7.08 -3.56 -17.49
N THR A 88 5.97 -4.06 -16.95
CA THR A 88 4.99 -3.26 -16.22
C THR A 88 4.83 -3.82 -14.82
N LEU A 89 5.17 -3.01 -13.82
CA LEU A 89 4.92 -3.27 -12.41
C LEU A 89 3.89 -2.27 -11.89
N PHE A 90 3.33 -2.55 -10.73
CA PHE A 90 2.30 -1.73 -10.12
C PHE A 90 2.57 -1.54 -8.64
N ILE A 91 2.61 -0.29 -8.16
CA ILE A 91 2.62 0.02 -6.73
C ILE A 91 1.28 0.59 -6.34
N SER A 92 0.66 -0.02 -5.34
CA SER A 92 -0.66 0.34 -4.87
C SER A 92 -0.75 0.33 -3.34
N SER A 93 -1.92 0.74 -2.87
CA SER A 93 -2.32 0.84 -1.47
C SER A 93 -3.69 0.16 -1.26
N PRO A 94 -4.21 0.05 -0.03
CA PRO A 94 -5.48 -0.64 0.25
C PRO A 94 -6.66 -0.17 -0.61
N GLY A 95 -6.73 1.14 -0.92
CA GLY A 95 -7.89 1.75 -1.58
C GLY A 95 -8.38 0.95 -2.78
N ALA A 96 -7.57 0.89 -3.83
CA ALA A 96 -7.96 0.23 -5.07
C ALA A 96 -8.09 -1.29 -4.96
N LEU A 97 -7.26 -1.93 -4.13
CA LEU A 97 -7.10 -3.39 -4.16
C LEU A 97 -7.88 -4.14 -3.09
N THR A 98 -8.00 -3.61 -1.87
CA THR A 98 -8.63 -4.35 -0.77
C THR A 98 -9.86 -3.66 -0.18
N ILE A 99 -10.08 -2.37 -0.48
CA ILE A 99 -11.22 -1.61 0.04
C ILE A 99 -12.34 -1.47 -1.01
N LEU A 100 -12.04 -0.88 -2.17
CA LEU A 100 -13.04 -0.61 -3.21
C LEU A 100 -13.78 -1.85 -3.73
N PRO A 101 -13.17 -3.07 -3.78
CA PRO A 101 -13.90 -4.28 -4.14
C PRO A 101 -15.13 -4.56 -3.27
N HIS A 102 -15.16 -4.05 -2.05
CA HIS A 102 -16.24 -4.27 -1.09
C HIS A 102 -17.19 -3.07 -0.93
N LEU A 103 -16.77 -1.88 -1.39
CA LEU A 103 -17.54 -0.64 -1.23
C LEU A 103 -18.43 -0.31 -2.42
N ARG A 104 -17.98 -0.63 -3.64
CA ARG A 104 -18.70 -0.27 -4.86
C ARG A 104 -19.84 -1.24 -5.15
N LYS A 105 -20.96 -0.70 -5.66
CA LYS A 105 -22.07 -1.48 -6.19
C LYS A 105 -21.72 -2.09 -7.55
N ASP A 106 -21.08 -1.29 -8.41
CA ASP A 106 -20.66 -1.76 -9.73
C ASP A 106 -19.33 -2.52 -9.62
N PRO A 107 -19.20 -3.65 -10.34
CA PRO A 107 -17.97 -4.42 -10.34
C PRO A 107 -16.79 -3.58 -10.84
N LEU A 108 -15.64 -3.78 -10.22
CA LEU A 108 -14.39 -3.18 -10.69
C LEU A 108 -13.95 -3.83 -12.02
N PRO A 109 -13.22 -3.10 -12.90
CA PRO A 109 -12.73 -3.63 -14.17
C PRO A 109 -11.57 -4.63 -14.00
N TYR A 110 -11.29 -5.06 -12.78
CA TYR A 110 -10.29 -6.06 -12.39
C TYR A 110 -10.73 -6.80 -11.12
N ASP A 111 -10.11 -7.94 -10.87
CA ASP A 111 -10.19 -8.71 -9.63
C ASP A 111 -8.82 -8.75 -8.98
N THR A 112 -8.73 -8.34 -7.72
CA THR A 112 -7.45 -8.20 -7.01
C THR A 112 -6.68 -9.52 -6.91
N LEU A 113 -7.35 -10.62 -6.63
CA LEU A 113 -6.69 -11.91 -6.41
C LEU A 113 -6.44 -12.69 -7.70
N ARG A 114 -7.20 -12.38 -8.76
CA ARG A 114 -7.08 -13.05 -10.06
C ARG A 114 -6.11 -12.34 -11.00
N ASP A 115 -6.13 -11.00 -11.02
CA ASP A 115 -5.49 -10.22 -12.07
C ASP A 115 -4.14 -9.63 -11.65
N PHE A 116 -3.75 -9.78 -10.36
CA PHE A 116 -2.46 -9.32 -9.85
C PHE A 116 -1.68 -10.43 -9.16
N ALA A 117 -0.37 -10.42 -9.38
CA ALA A 117 0.61 -11.20 -8.65
C ALA A 117 1.29 -10.29 -7.61
N PRO A 118 1.08 -10.50 -6.28
CA PRO A 118 1.80 -9.78 -5.25
C PRO A 118 3.30 -10.08 -5.34
N ILE A 119 4.14 -9.05 -5.21
CA ILE A 119 5.61 -9.18 -5.23
C ILE A 119 6.17 -8.99 -3.82
N SER A 120 5.94 -7.81 -3.23
CA SER A 120 6.43 -7.50 -1.88
C SER A 120 5.63 -6.38 -1.24
N LEU A 121 5.38 -6.49 0.04
CA LEU A 121 4.98 -5.39 0.89
C LEU A 121 6.21 -4.52 1.14
N ILE A 122 6.21 -3.33 0.58
CA ILE A 122 7.33 -2.39 0.67
C ILE A 122 7.39 -1.78 2.07
N SER A 123 6.26 -1.20 2.50
CA SER A 123 6.16 -0.55 3.80
C SER A 123 4.73 -0.56 4.34
N ILE A 124 4.63 -0.42 5.67
CA ILE A 124 3.38 -0.17 6.39
C ILE A 124 3.49 1.20 7.05
N GLY A 125 2.43 2.02 6.93
CA GLY A 125 2.32 3.28 7.65
C GLY A 125 1.14 3.22 8.61
N PRO A 126 1.35 3.16 9.93
CA PRO A 126 0.25 3.21 10.86
C PRO A 126 -0.47 4.55 10.77
N PHE A 127 -1.79 4.54 10.88
CA PHE A 127 -2.50 5.74 11.22
C PHE A 127 -2.32 6.04 12.71
N VAL A 128 -2.44 7.31 13.06
CA VAL A 128 -2.61 7.76 14.43
C VAL A 128 -3.97 8.40 14.57
N LEU A 129 -4.60 8.20 15.71
CA LEU A 129 -5.79 8.95 16.06
C LEU A 129 -5.35 10.27 16.68
N MET A 130 -5.50 11.35 15.93
CA MET A 130 -5.21 12.70 16.37
C MET A 130 -6.50 13.45 16.72
N VAL A 131 -6.42 14.33 17.70
CA VAL A 131 -7.51 15.24 18.10
C VAL A 131 -7.02 16.67 18.21
N HIS A 132 -7.93 17.64 18.06
CA HIS A 132 -7.66 19.02 18.43
C HIS A 132 -7.41 19.11 19.96
N PRO A 133 -6.44 19.91 20.44
CA PRO A 133 -6.13 20.02 21.87
C PRO A 133 -7.30 20.45 22.76
N GLY A 134 -8.28 21.17 22.20
CA GLY A 134 -9.52 21.56 22.89
C GLY A 134 -10.51 20.43 23.14
N VAL A 135 -10.30 19.23 22.57
CA VAL A 135 -11.11 18.05 22.90
C VAL A 135 -10.76 17.60 24.31
N PRO A 136 -11.75 17.50 25.24
CA PRO A 136 -11.50 17.14 26.62
C PRO A 136 -11.29 15.62 26.79
N ALA A 137 -10.28 15.09 26.08
CA ALA A 137 -9.83 13.71 26.15
C ALA A 137 -8.31 13.66 25.97
N LYS A 138 -7.60 13.02 26.91
CA LYS A 138 -6.15 12.89 26.93
C LYS A 138 -5.64 11.53 26.44
N ASN A 139 -6.54 10.56 26.34
CA ASN A 139 -6.28 9.19 25.89
C ASN A 139 -7.51 8.58 25.23
N ILE A 140 -7.35 7.38 24.66
CA ILE A 140 -8.42 6.65 23.94
C ILE A 140 -9.62 6.35 24.83
N ARG A 141 -9.41 5.98 26.11
CA ARG A 141 -10.51 5.65 27.03
C ARG A 141 -11.38 6.86 27.31
N GLU A 142 -10.75 8.01 27.56
CA GLU A 142 -11.46 9.28 27.76
C GLU A 142 -12.22 9.73 26.50
N LEU A 143 -11.63 9.55 25.31
CA LEU A 143 -12.32 9.85 24.07
C LEU A 143 -13.55 8.97 23.85
N ILE A 144 -13.44 7.67 24.14
CA ILE A 144 -14.57 6.73 24.06
C ILE A 144 -15.66 7.14 25.06
N ALA A 145 -15.30 7.47 26.29
CA ALA A 145 -16.25 7.92 27.31
C ALA A 145 -16.97 9.20 26.90
N LEU A 146 -16.23 10.18 26.35
CA LEU A 146 -16.78 11.43 25.84
C LEU A 146 -17.76 11.18 24.69
N ALA A 147 -17.37 10.34 23.72
CA ALA A 147 -18.20 10.00 22.57
C ALA A 147 -19.49 9.27 22.96
N LYS A 148 -19.44 8.42 24.00
CA LYS A 148 -20.62 7.74 24.55
C LYS A 148 -21.53 8.67 25.37
N ALA A 149 -20.95 9.63 26.08
CA ALA A 149 -21.72 10.63 26.82
C ALA A 149 -22.39 11.67 25.91
N GLN A 150 -21.87 11.88 24.69
CA GLN A 150 -22.35 12.87 23.73
C GLN A 150 -22.52 12.25 22.34
N PRO A 151 -23.48 11.32 22.14
CA PRO A 151 -23.68 10.64 20.85
C PRO A 151 -23.96 11.64 19.72
N GLY A 152 -23.23 11.52 18.61
CA GLY A 152 -23.39 12.37 17.41
C GLY A 152 -22.85 13.80 17.55
N LYS A 153 -22.18 14.16 18.66
CA LYS A 153 -21.58 15.49 18.84
C LYS A 153 -20.12 15.57 18.41
N LEU A 154 -19.41 14.47 18.43
CA LEU A 154 -18.03 14.43 17.91
C LEU A 154 -18.07 14.12 16.41
N ASN A 155 -17.21 14.83 15.65
CA ASN A 155 -17.01 14.60 14.23
C ASN A 155 -15.59 14.15 13.96
N TYR A 156 -15.41 13.25 12.99
CA TYR A 156 -14.10 12.91 12.47
C TYR A 156 -13.98 13.20 10.98
N GLY A 157 -12.85 13.79 10.59
CA GLY A 157 -12.52 14.08 9.20
C GLY A 157 -11.85 12.90 8.50
N SER A 158 -12.05 12.78 7.19
CA SER A 158 -11.29 11.86 6.34
C SER A 158 -10.92 12.51 5.00
N ALA A 159 -10.04 11.85 4.23
CA ALA A 159 -9.66 12.29 2.89
C ALA A 159 -10.76 12.04 1.83
N GLY A 160 -11.93 11.56 2.24
CA GLY A 160 -13.07 11.27 1.39
C GLY A 160 -13.77 9.96 1.77
N ASN A 161 -14.86 9.65 1.10
CA ASN A 161 -15.58 8.40 1.31
C ASN A 161 -14.77 7.21 0.79
N GLY A 162 -14.77 6.11 1.53
CA GLY A 162 -14.17 4.84 1.10
C GLY A 162 -12.65 4.75 1.14
N VAL A 163 -11.96 5.81 1.56
CA VAL A 163 -10.51 5.78 1.74
C VAL A 163 -10.14 5.15 3.09
N ALA A 164 -8.88 4.71 3.23
CA ALA A 164 -8.45 3.95 4.40
C ALA A 164 -8.66 4.67 5.74
N ASN A 165 -8.47 5.98 5.80
CA ASN A 165 -8.68 6.74 7.03
C ASN A 165 -10.17 7.01 7.37
N HIS A 166 -11.07 6.98 6.39
CA HIS A 166 -12.51 6.89 6.64
C HIS A 166 -12.84 5.56 7.33
N LEU A 167 -12.38 4.45 6.74
CA LEU A 167 -12.66 3.12 7.29
C LEU A 167 -12.00 2.86 8.64
N ALA A 168 -10.86 3.52 8.93
CA ALA A 168 -10.27 3.52 10.27
C ALA A 168 -11.23 4.14 11.32
N GLY A 169 -11.90 5.24 10.96
CA GLY A 169 -12.93 5.86 11.78
C GLY A 169 -14.14 4.96 11.97
N GLU A 170 -14.64 4.34 10.91
CA GLU A 170 -15.78 3.42 10.99
C GLU A 170 -15.45 2.17 11.83
N LEU A 171 -14.24 1.60 11.66
CA LEU A 171 -13.77 0.50 12.50
C LEU A 171 -13.73 0.91 13.98
N PHE A 172 -13.21 2.11 14.27
CA PHE A 172 -13.17 2.62 15.65
C PHE A 172 -14.56 2.76 16.24
N LYS A 173 -15.50 3.37 15.52
CA LYS A 173 -16.91 3.50 15.93
C LYS A 173 -17.52 2.14 16.25
N GLN A 174 -17.32 1.17 15.37
CA GLN A 174 -17.86 -0.18 15.50
C GLN A 174 -17.29 -0.90 16.73
N MET A 175 -15.95 -0.92 16.87
CA MET A 175 -15.29 -1.66 17.96
C MET A 175 -15.54 -1.02 19.34
N THR A 176 -15.81 0.29 19.38
CA THR A 176 -16.05 1.03 20.63
C THR A 176 -17.54 1.23 20.95
N GLY A 177 -18.44 0.97 20.01
CA GLY A 177 -19.86 1.25 20.14
C GLY A 177 -20.15 2.75 20.28
N THR A 178 -19.39 3.60 19.61
CA THR A 178 -19.53 5.07 19.67
C THR A 178 -20.26 5.62 18.44
N ASN A 179 -21.03 6.69 18.64
CA ASN A 179 -21.65 7.44 17.56
C ASN A 179 -20.88 8.74 17.30
N ILE A 180 -19.89 8.65 16.39
CA ILE A 180 -19.07 9.77 15.93
C ILE A 180 -19.41 10.02 14.47
N VAL A 181 -19.66 11.27 14.07
CA VAL A 181 -20.13 11.62 12.73
C VAL A 181 -18.94 11.72 11.76
N HIS A 182 -19.06 11.10 10.59
CA HIS A 182 -18.06 11.21 9.53
C HIS A 182 -18.27 12.47 8.70
N VAL A 183 -17.18 13.20 8.42
CA VAL A 183 -17.15 14.37 7.53
C VAL A 183 -16.10 14.13 6.44
N PRO A 184 -16.53 13.85 5.19
CA PRO A 184 -15.60 13.61 4.08
C PRO A 184 -15.07 14.94 3.52
N TYR A 185 -13.75 15.00 3.27
CA TYR A 185 -13.06 16.07 2.58
C TYR A 185 -12.59 15.63 1.19
N LYS A 186 -12.15 16.58 0.36
CA LYS A 186 -11.55 16.28 -0.96
C LYS A 186 -10.07 15.84 -0.87
N GLY A 187 -9.56 15.61 0.35
CA GLY A 187 -8.20 15.15 0.63
C GLY A 187 -7.80 15.36 2.09
N ALA A 188 -6.80 14.61 2.55
CA ALA A 188 -6.32 14.67 3.93
C ALA A 188 -5.82 16.07 4.38
N PRO A 189 -5.13 16.87 3.55
CA PRO A 189 -4.63 18.19 3.98
C PRO A 189 -5.71 19.13 4.47
N GLN A 190 -6.88 19.17 3.80
CA GLN A 190 -8.01 20.00 4.22
C GLN A 190 -8.56 19.55 5.58
N ALA A 191 -8.77 18.24 5.76
CA ALA A 191 -9.23 17.69 7.04
C ALA A 191 -8.24 17.97 8.18
N VAL A 192 -6.92 17.85 7.91
CA VAL A 192 -5.87 18.20 8.90
C VAL A 192 -5.96 19.67 9.30
N THR A 193 -6.12 20.57 8.32
CA THR A 193 -6.26 22.01 8.58
C THR A 193 -7.44 22.28 9.51
N ASP A 194 -8.57 21.64 9.28
CA ASP A 194 -9.77 21.82 10.12
C ASP A 194 -9.62 21.21 11.52
N VAL A 195 -8.89 20.10 11.67
CA VAL A 195 -8.54 19.58 13.01
C VAL A 195 -7.61 20.55 13.72
N VAL A 196 -6.60 21.08 13.06
CA VAL A 196 -5.65 22.07 13.63
C VAL A 196 -6.37 23.38 14.02
N GLY A 197 -7.37 23.79 13.23
CA GLY A 197 -8.19 24.98 13.47
C GLY A 197 -9.31 24.79 14.50
N GLY A 198 -9.54 23.56 14.99
CA GLY A 198 -10.61 23.26 15.94
C GLY A 198 -12.01 23.13 15.32
N HIS A 199 -12.14 23.21 14.00
CA HIS A 199 -13.40 23.01 13.28
C HIS A 199 -13.80 21.53 13.20
N MET A 200 -12.82 20.63 13.34
CA MET A 200 -12.99 19.20 13.38
C MET A 200 -12.36 18.64 14.67
N GLN A 201 -13.04 17.68 15.34
CA GLN A 201 -12.58 17.18 16.63
C GLN A 201 -11.43 16.19 16.49
N MET A 202 -11.50 15.30 15.49
CA MET A 202 -10.54 14.22 15.36
C MET A 202 -10.37 13.74 13.91
N MET A 203 -9.28 13.00 13.68
CA MET A 203 -8.99 12.36 12.40
C MET A 203 -8.02 11.19 12.60
N PHE A 204 -8.17 10.16 11.79
CA PHE A 204 -7.11 9.18 11.56
C PHE A 204 -6.20 9.67 10.44
N ASN A 205 -4.91 9.81 10.71
CA ASN A 205 -3.96 10.25 9.68
C ASN A 205 -2.59 9.59 9.84
N SER A 206 -1.79 9.56 8.77
CA SER A 206 -0.38 9.15 8.84
C SER A 206 0.43 10.15 9.66
N ILE A 207 1.53 9.70 10.25
CA ILE A 207 2.36 10.54 11.15
C ILE A 207 3.08 11.65 10.35
N SER A 208 3.68 11.31 9.20
CA SER A 208 4.56 12.20 8.43
C SER A 208 3.95 13.59 8.17
N PRO A 209 2.73 13.74 7.61
CA PRO A 209 2.20 15.07 7.30
C PRO A 209 1.80 15.89 8.54
N ILE A 210 1.74 15.27 9.71
CA ILE A 210 1.29 15.96 10.95
C ILE A 210 2.39 16.11 12.01
N VAL A 211 3.60 15.59 11.77
CA VAL A 211 4.70 15.64 12.76
C VAL A 211 5.02 17.06 13.22
N GLY A 212 4.99 18.04 12.32
CA GLY A 212 5.15 19.45 12.64
C GLY A 212 4.03 20.00 13.53
N HIS A 213 2.80 19.56 13.33
CA HIS A 213 1.66 19.94 14.16
C HIS A 213 1.71 19.30 15.55
N ILE A 214 2.19 18.04 15.65
CA ILE A 214 2.41 17.35 16.93
C ILE A 214 3.47 18.10 17.74
N LYS A 215 4.63 18.39 17.15
CA LYS A 215 5.73 19.11 17.82
C LYS A 215 5.33 20.52 18.28
N ALA A 216 4.47 21.18 17.52
CA ALA A 216 3.95 22.50 17.85
C ALA A 216 2.75 22.48 18.82
N GLY A 217 2.33 21.30 19.30
CA GLY A 217 1.18 21.16 20.20
C GLY A 217 -0.18 21.52 19.59
N ARG A 218 -0.26 21.64 18.27
CA ARG A 218 -1.49 22.00 17.54
C ARG A 218 -2.45 20.84 17.35
N VAL A 219 -1.97 19.62 17.51
CA VAL A 219 -2.78 18.41 17.60
C VAL A 219 -2.22 17.52 18.70
N ARG A 220 -3.09 16.70 19.30
CA ARG A 220 -2.72 15.66 20.26
C ARG A 220 -2.95 14.30 19.63
N VAL A 221 -1.95 13.41 19.69
CA VAL A 221 -2.09 12.01 19.30
C VAL A 221 -2.52 11.21 20.51
N LEU A 222 -3.64 10.47 20.39
CA LEU A 222 -4.19 9.67 21.49
C LEU A 222 -3.81 8.20 21.40
N GLY A 223 -3.48 7.70 20.21
CA GLY A 223 -3.09 6.32 20.00
C GLY A 223 -2.63 6.00 18.59
N ILE A 224 -1.78 4.98 18.49
CA ILE A 224 -1.28 4.43 17.25
C ILE A 224 -2.25 3.33 16.78
N ALA A 225 -2.59 3.32 15.51
CA ALA A 225 -3.57 2.40 14.95
C ALA A 225 -2.96 1.09 14.41
N SER A 226 -1.72 0.77 14.76
CA SER A 226 -1.09 -0.55 14.53
C SER A 226 -1.09 -1.37 15.82
N LEU A 227 -0.80 -2.68 15.69
CA LEU A 227 -0.64 -3.57 16.85
C LEU A 227 0.64 -3.32 17.63
N GLN A 228 1.61 -2.64 17.04
CA GLN A 228 2.87 -2.25 17.67
C GLN A 228 3.00 -0.73 17.73
N ARG A 229 3.72 -0.21 18.72
CA ARG A 229 4.02 1.22 18.83
C ARG A 229 4.91 1.68 17.69
N SER A 230 4.75 2.93 17.28
CA SER A 230 5.62 3.52 16.26
C SER A 230 6.94 3.99 16.88
N PRO A 231 8.09 3.69 16.27
CA PRO A 231 9.39 4.23 16.70
C PRO A 231 9.45 5.77 16.68
N GLN A 232 8.60 6.41 15.89
CA GLN A 232 8.53 7.87 15.81
C GLN A 232 7.76 8.53 16.97
N LEU A 233 6.89 7.77 17.61
CA LEU A 233 6.07 8.22 18.74
C LEU A 233 6.08 7.13 19.82
N PRO A 234 7.26 6.81 20.40
CA PRO A 234 7.42 5.66 21.30
C PRO A 234 6.60 5.77 22.58
N ASP A 235 6.32 6.99 23.02
CA ASP A 235 5.52 7.27 24.21
C ASP A 235 4.01 7.17 23.99
N VAL A 236 3.56 7.12 22.71
CA VAL A 236 2.14 7.01 22.39
C VAL A 236 1.76 5.53 22.33
N PRO A 237 0.80 5.08 23.18
CA PRO A 237 0.36 3.69 23.17
C PRO A 237 -0.41 3.36 21.88
N THR A 238 -0.54 2.08 21.56
CA THR A 238 -1.47 1.66 20.52
C THR A 238 -2.92 1.81 21.00
N ILE A 239 -3.85 1.93 20.05
CA ILE A 239 -5.28 1.94 20.35
C ILE A 239 -5.69 0.59 20.96
N ALA A 240 -5.05 -0.50 20.50
CA ALA A 240 -5.24 -1.84 21.06
C ALA A 240 -4.83 -1.92 22.53
N GLU A 241 -3.65 -1.40 22.91
CA GLU A 241 -3.19 -1.30 24.32
C GLU A 241 -4.09 -0.40 25.16
N SER A 242 -4.75 0.57 24.54
CA SER A 242 -5.55 1.60 25.20
C SER A 242 -7.01 1.20 25.45
N GLY A 243 -7.36 -0.07 25.23
CA GLY A 243 -8.68 -0.61 25.60
C GLY A 243 -9.57 -0.97 24.38
N VAL A 244 -9.02 -1.05 23.17
CA VAL A 244 -9.71 -1.54 21.98
C VAL A 244 -8.92 -2.72 21.39
N PRO A 245 -8.94 -3.91 22.04
CA PRO A 245 -8.11 -5.04 21.65
C PRO A 245 -8.30 -5.43 20.18
N GLY A 246 -7.19 -5.63 19.46
CA GLY A 246 -7.21 -6.02 18.04
C GLY A 246 -7.53 -4.89 17.07
N PHE A 247 -7.62 -3.63 17.54
CA PHE A 247 -7.76 -2.50 16.62
C PHE A 247 -6.51 -2.35 15.77
N GLU A 248 -6.67 -2.47 14.47
CA GLU A 248 -5.61 -2.26 13.51
C GLU A 248 -6.14 -1.56 12.26
N ALA A 249 -5.65 -0.36 12.01
CA ALA A 249 -5.89 0.40 10.79
C ALA A 249 -4.55 0.96 10.30
N VAL A 250 -4.02 0.33 9.27
CA VAL A 250 -2.73 0.71 8.66
C VAL A 250 -2.92 1.04 7.19
N ASN A 251 -2.13 1.98 6.72
CA ASN A 251 -1.91 2.14 5.30
C ASN A 251 -0.70 1.29 4.90
N TRP A 252 -0.72 0.68 3.73
CA TRP A 252 0.39 -0.11 3.24
C TRP A 252 0.67 0.21 1.77
N PHE A 253 1.91 0.01 1.38
CA PHE A 253 2.35 0.16 0.00
C PHE A 253 3.02 -1.12 -0.44
N GLY A 254 2.51 -1.70 -1.50
CA GLY A 254 2.98 -2.97 -2.01
C GLY A 254 3.20 -2.95 -3.51
N MET A 255 4.15 -3.74 -3.96
CA MET A 255 4.45 -3.94 -5.37
C MET A 255 3.79 -5.20 -5.90
N PHE A 256 3.22 -5.09 -7.09
CA PHE A 256 2.52 -6.13 -7.82
C PHE A 256 3.00 -6.19 -9.26
N ALA A 257 2.68 -7.29 -9.93
CA ALA A 257 2.73 -7.42 -11.38
C ALA A 257 1.39 -7.94 -11.91
N PRO A 258 1.13 -7.93 -13.23
CA PRO A 258 0.05 -8.68 -13.84
C PRO A 258 0.12 -10.17 -13.47
N ALA A 259 -1.02 -10.82 -13.21
CA ALA A 259 -1.09 -12.16 -12.60
C ALA A 259 -0.31 -13.26 -13.32
N LYS A 260 -0.16 -13.16 -14.64
CA LYS A 260 0.53 -14.18 -15.48
C LYS A 260 2.03 -13.92 -15.63
N THR A 261 2.61 -12.95 -14.92
CA THR A 261 4.05 -12.66 -14.97
C THR A 261 4.83 -13.88 -14.49
N PRO A 262 5.89 -14.31 -15.20
CA PRO A 262 6.69 -15.48 -14.84
C PRO A 262 7.23 -15.41 -13.41
N LYS A 263 7.16 -16.52 -12.67
CA LYS A 263 7.63 -16.61 -11.29
C LYS A 263 9.10 -16.22 -11.12
N THR A 264 9.94 -16.51 -12.13
CA THR A 264 11.35 -16.11 -12.15
C THR A 264 11.52 -14.61 -12.09
N ILE A 265 10.68 -13.86 -12.81
CA ILE A 265 10.65 -12.38 -12.79
C ILE A 265 10.15 -11.89 -11.45
N ILE A 266 9.01 -12.44 -10.96
CA ILE A 266 8.43 -12.08 -9.65
C ILE A 266 9.49 -12.23 -8.55
N ASN A 267 10.17 -13.38 -8.48
CA ASN A 267 11.18 -13.65 -7.45
C ASN A 267 12.41 -12.74 -7.58
N ARG A 268 12.83 -12.41 -8.81
CA ARG A 268 13.94 -11.47 -9.03
C ARG A 268 13.60 -10.07 -8.56
N VAL A 269 12.40 -9.59 -8.88
CA VAL A 269 11.92 -8.27 -8.40
C VAL A 269 11.76 -8.29 -6.88
N ASN A 270 11.17 -9.36 -6.30
CA ASN A 270 11.03 -9.49 -4.85
C ASN A 270 12.40 -9.41 -4.15
N ALA A 271 13.39 -10.17 -4.61
CA ALA A 271 14.74 -10.12 -4.03
C ALA A 271 15.35 -8.72 -4.07
N ALA A 272 15.15 -7.98 -5.19
CA ALA A 272 15.59 -6.60 -5.34
C ALA A 272 14.88 -5.67 -4.33
N VAL A 273 13.54 -5.80 -4.18
CA VAL A 273 12.76 -5.02 -3.20
C VAL A 273 13.26 -5.29 -1.77
N VAL A 274 13.35 -6.57 -1.39
CA VAL A 274 13.79 -6.98 -0.05
C VAL A 274 15.16 -6.40 0.27
N LYS A 275 16.12 -6.56 -0.64
CA LYS A 275 17.48 -6.04 -0.45
C LYS A 275 17.51 -4.53 -0.34
N THR A 276 16.75 -3.81 -1.17
CA THR A 276 16.66 -2.35 -1.14
C THR A 276 16.02 -1.85 0.15
N VAL A 277 14.86 -2.40 0.52
CA VAL A 277 14.08 -1.93 1.68
C VAL A 277 14.79 -2.23 3.00
N LYS A 278 15.53 -3.36 3.08
CA LYS A 278 16.27 -3.75 4.30
C LYS A 278 17.65 -3.09 4.45
N ALA A 279 18.08 -2.29 3.49
CA ALA A 279 19.33 -1.53 3.61
C ALA A 279 19.20 -0.50 4.75
N PRO A 280 20.23 -0.35 5.63
CA PRO A 280 20.14 0.51 6.83
C PRO A 280 19.78 1.97 6.54
N ASP A 281 20.36 2.54 5.48
CA ASP A 281 20.09 3.90 5.03
C ASP A 281 18.64 4.06 4.52
N MET A 282 18.11 3.05 3.85
CA MET A 282 16.74 3.03 3.38
C MET A 282 15.77 2.94 4.56
N GLN A 283 16.04 2.09 5.54
CA GLN A 283 15.23 1.98 6.75
C GLN A 283 15.11 3.33 7.48
N ALA A 284 16.24 4.03 7.64
CA ALA A 284 16.24 5.35 8.26
C ALA A 284 15.37 6.36 7.50
N GLN A 285 15.39 6.32 6.16
CA GLN A 285 14.58 7.18 5.32
C GLN A 285 13.08 6.87 5.45
N PHE A 286 12.70 5.58 5.48
CA PHE A 286 11.30 5.19 5.71
C PHE A 286 10.79 5.67 7.07
N ILE A 287 11.56 5.44 8.13
CA ILE A 287 11.23 5.91 9.48
C ILE A 287 11.05 7.43 9.48
N GLY A 288 11.95 8.17 8.79
CA GLY A 288 11.83 9.62 8.62
C GLY A 288 10.54 10.06 7.92
N LEU A 289 9.97 9.22 7.06
CA LEU A 289 8.69 9.43 6.38
C LEU A 289 7.47 8.95 7.17
N GLY A 290 7.63 8.39 8.36
CA GLY A 290 6.52 7.86 9.16
C GLY A 290 5.99 6.52 8.68
N ALA A 291 6.82 5.75 8.00
CA ALA A 291 6.50 4.43 7.51
C ALA A 291 7.49 3.39 8.07
N ASP A 292 7.00 2.20 8.35
CA ASP A 292 7.80 1.07 8.77
C ASP A 292 8.22 0.26 7.53
N PRO A 293 9.51 0.18 7.19
CA PRO A 293 9.98 -0.62 6.07
C PRO A 293 9.77 -2.11 6.35
N VAL A 294 9.23 -2.85 5.38
CA VAL A 294 8.93 -4.29 5.55
C VAL A 294 9.83 -5.13 4.64
N GLY A 295 9.71 -5.01 3.33
CA GLY A 295 10.43 -5.87 2.39
C GLY A 295 10.07 -7.35 2.61
N SER A 296 8.80 -7.71 2.41
CA SER A 296 8.30 -9.07 2.64
C SER A 296 8.63 -10.03 1.50
N SER A 297 8.55 -11.33 1.76
CA SER A 297 8.50 -12.36 0.72
C SER A 297 7.20 -12.26 -0.09
N VAL A 298 7.15 -12.97 -1.22
CA VAL A 298 5.95 -13.08 -2.08
C VAL A 298 4.80 -13.75 -1.31
N GLU A 299 5.12 -14.80 -0.58
CA GLU A 299 4.16 -15.62 0.20
C GLU A 299 3.55 -14.80 1.34
N GLU A 300 4.39 -14.09 2.10
CA GLU A 300 3.96 -13.22 3.20
C GLU A 300 3.04 -12.12 2.69
N PHE A 301 3.41 -11.47 1.57
CA PHE A 301 2.58 -10.41 1.00
C PHE A 301 1.28 -10.93 0.40
N THR A 302 1.31 -12.09 -0.25
CA THR A 302 0.08 -12.74 -0.75
C THR A 302 -0.89 -13.05 0.39
N ALA A 303 -0.39 -13.60 1.49
CA ALA A 303 -1.19 -13.87 2.68
C ALA A 303 -1.72 -12.58 3.32
N PHE A 304 -0.89 -11.53 3.35
CA PHE A 304 -1.29 -10.21 3.85
C PHE A 304 -2.44 -9.62 3.04
N VAL A 305 -2.35 -9.60 1.71
CA VAL A 305 -3.41 -9.06 0.83
C VAL A 305 -4.73 -9.80 1.04
N ARG A 306 -4.71 -11.13 1.16
CA ARG A 306 -5.92 -11.93 1.44
C ARG A 306 -6.56 -11.56 2.77
N ARG A 307 -5.78 -11.50 3.85
CA ARG A 307 -6.28 -11.10 5.17
C ARG A 307 -6.82 -9.67 5.17
N ASP A 308 -6.16 -8.76 4.46
CA ASP A 308 -6.59 -7.36 4.38
C ASP A 308 -7.91 -7.21 3.62
N MET A 309 -8.12 -7.97 2.53
CA MET A 309 -9.41 -8.06 1.84
C MET A 309 -10.53 -8.58 2.76
N GLU A 310 -10.29 -9.66 3.49
CA GLU A 310 -11.26 -10.21 4.44
C GLU A 310 -11.59 -9.22 5.56
N LYS A 311 -10.58 -8.51 6.07
CA LYS A 311 -10.74 -7.45 7.07
C LYS A 311 -11.66 -6.35 6.55
N TYR A 312 -11.38 -5.80 5.36
CA TYR A 312 -12.19 -4.72 4.80
C TYR A 312 -13.59 -5.18 4.35
N ALA A 313 -13.76 -6.41 3.89
CA ALA A 313 -15.09 -6.99 3.65
C ALA A 313 -15.97 -6.94 4.93
N LYS A 314 -15.39 -7.31 6.08
CA LYS A 314 -16.07 -7.25 7.37
C LYS A 314 -16.37 -5.81 7.79
N ILE A 315 -15.38 -4.91 7.70
CA ILE A 315 -15.52 -3.50 8.09
C ILE A 315 -16.61 -2.83 7.25
N VAL A 316 -16.57 -2.98 5.92
CA VAL A 316 -17.57 -2.39 5.01
C VAL A 316 -18.98 -2.92 5.30
N LYS A 317 -19.11 -4.24 5.47
CA LYS A 317 -20.40 -4.86 5.83
C LYS A 317 -20.97 -4.30 7.13
N LEU A 318 -20.13 -4.10 8.15
CA LEU A 318 -20.55 -3.68 9.48
C LEU A 318 -20.78 -2.17 9.57
N SER A 319 -19.99 -1.37 8.86
CA SER A 319 -20.13 0.10 8.83
C SER A 319 -21.33 0.55 7.97
N GLY A 320 -21.83 -0.32 7.09
CA GLY A 320 -22.81 0.08 6.07
C GLY A 320 -22.27 1.08 5.05
N ALA A 321 -20.95 1.33 5.04
CA ALA A 321 -20.31 2.24 4.09
C ALA A 321 -20.51 1.76 2.65
N LYS A 322 -20.96 2.67 1.77
CA LYS A 322 -21.15 2.43 0.33
C LYS A 322 -20.61 3.62 -0.43
N ILE A 323 -20.15 3.37 -1.64
CA ILE A 323 -19.84 4.40 -2.62
C ILE A 323 -20.66 4.08 -3.87
N ASP A 324 -21.31 5.10 -4.41
CA ASP A 324 -22.04 5.03 -5.68
C ASP A 324 -21.07 4.99 -6.85
#